data_195664cff57e84f7504233524ad93cb6
#
_entry.id   195664cff57e84f7504233524ad93cb6
#
_cell.length_a   1.000
_cell.length_b   1.000
_cell.length_c   1.000
_cell.angle_alpha   90.00
_cell.angle_beta   90.00
_cell.angle_gamma   90.00
#
_symmetry.space_group_name_H-M   'P 1'
#
loop_
_entity.id
_entity.type
_entity.pdbx_description
1 polymer ?
#
loop_
_entity_poly.entity_id
_entity_poly.type
_entity_poly.pdbx_seq_one_letter_code
_entity_poly.pdbx_strand_id
1 'polypeptide(L)'
;MAERVLYRDIVPYEVPSSFDALRGPATGMLELPITVHWGPRRVFDLDRLGLRRAAYRAIVREGTAADQEALLNAGLLKQVWPELVLPERCRTLWETTFPELAGPRQ
;
A
#
# COMPACT_ATOMS: atom_id res chain seq x y z
N MET A 1 -8.55 22.58 -25.81
CA MET A 1 -8.44 22.66 -25.05
C MET A 1 -7.89 22.03 -24.36
N ALA A 2 -7.50 22.19 -24.03
CA ALA A 2 -6.86 21.53 -23.41
C ALA A 2 -7.46 21.10 -22.38
N GLU A 3 -7.31 20.15 -22.14
CA GLU A 3 -7.84 19.69 -21.15
C GLU A 3 -7.18 20.05 -20.05
N ARG A 4 -7.68 20.31 -18.99
CA ARG A 4 -7.10 20.53 -17.90
C ARG A 4 -6.84 19.36 -17.18
N VAL A 5 -5.72 18.96 -16.91
CA VAL A 5 -5.36 17.84 -16.11
C VAL A 5 -5.43 18.27 -14.67
N LEU A 6 -6.30 17.65 -13.92
CA LEU A 6 -6.42 17.98 -12.51
C LEU A 6 -5.22 17.41 -11.75
N TYR A 7 -4.82 18.11 -10.71
CA TYR A 7 -3.68 17.68 -9.95
C TYR A 7 -3.82 16.24 -9.49
N ARG A 8 -4.97 15.87 -8.99
CA ARG A 8 -5.13 14.51 -8.51
C ARG A 8 -5.06 13.50 -9.63
N ASP A 9 -5.21 13.93 -10.88
CA ASP A 9 -5.12 13.02 -12.01
C ASP A 9 -3.69 12.75 -12.40
N ILE A 10 -2.77 13.61 -11.99
CA ILE A 10 -1.39 13.41 -12.36
C ILE A 10 -0.55 12.94 -11.19
N VAL A 11 -1.13 12.82 -10.01
CA VAL A 11 -0.40 12.26 -8.88
C VAL A 11 -0.27 10.77 -9.13
N PRO A 12 0.92 10.27 -9.28
CA PRO A 12 1.07 8.86 -9.61
C PRO A 12 1.01 8.01 -8.37
N TYR A 13 0.20 7.01 -8.40
CA TYR A 13 0.30 5.94 -7.44
C TYR A 13 1.09 4.84 -8.11
N GLU A 14 2.00 4.23 -7.38
CA GLU A 14 2.79 3.14 -7.94
C GLU A 14 2.29 1.82 -7.39
N VAL A 15 2.49 0.77 -8.16
CA VAL A 15 2.19 -0.58 -7.73
C VAL A 15 3.44 -1.41 -7.95
N PRO A 16 3.62 -2.48 -7.20
CA PRO A 16 4.79 -3.34 -7.40
C PRO A 16 4.74 -4.04 -8.75
N SER A 17 5.85 -4.56 -9.18
CA SER A 17 5.94 -5.21 -10.48
C SER A 17 5.09 -6.47 -10.53
N SER A 18 4.96 -7.19 -9.42
CA SER A 18 4.08 -8.33 -9.35
C SER A 18 3.75 -8.58 -7.89
N PHE A 19 2.68 -9.32 -7.66
CA PHE A 19 2.28 -9.64 -6.30
C PHE A 19 3.32 -10.57 -5.66
N ASP A 20 3.93 -11.40 -6.48
CA ASP A 20 4.95 -12.33 -5.97
C ASP A 20 6.25 -11.64 -5.62
N ALA A 21 6.44 -10.41 -6.03
CA ALA A 21 7.65 -9.67 -5.69
C ALA A 21 7.63 -9.12 -4.27
N LEU A 22 6.49 -9.18 -3.60
CA LEU A 22 6.37 -8.67 -2.23
C LEU A 22 7.12 -9.59 -1.29
N ARG A 23 8.09 -9.02 -0.57
CA ARG A 23 8.95 -9.82 0.29
C ARG A 23 9.14 -9.24 1.68
N GLY A 24 8.24 -8.39 2.09
CA GLY A 24 8.34 -7.78 3.42
C GLY A 24 8.01 -8.76 4.53
N PRO A 25 8.26 -8.36 5.76
CA PRO A 25 8.02 -9.24 6.89
C PRO A 25 6.54 -9.40 7.18
N ALA A 26 6.18 -10.55 7.70
CA ALA A 26 4.79 -10.81 8.08
C ALA A 26 4.51 -10.46 9.54
N THR A 27 5.55 -10.34 10.37
CA THR A 27 5.38 -10.07 11.79
C THR A 27 6.51 -9.19 12.26
N GLY A 28 6.40 -8.70 13.47
CA GLY A 28 7.49 -7.95 14.10
C GLY A 28 7.46 -6.48 13.74
N MET A 29 8.59 -5.85 13.92
CA MET A 29 8.69 -4.42 13.73
C MET A 29 9.06 -4.10 12.29
N LEU A 30 8.44 -3.06 11.75
CA LEU A 30 8.73 -2.61 10.40
C LEU A 30 9.00 -1.13 10.46
N GLU A 31 10.17 -0.73 9.96
CA GLU A 31 10.52 0.68 9.91
C GLU A 31 10.21 1.21 8.52
N LEU A 32 9.48 2.31 8.46
CA LEU A 32 9.12 2.93 7.19
C LEU A 32 10.10 4.04 6.85
N PRO A 33 10.51 4.14 5.59
CA PRO A 33 11.38 5.23 5.19
C PRO A 33 10.63 6.55 5.25
N ILE A 34 11.36 7.63 5.42
CA ILE A 34 10.74 8.94 5.54
C ILE A 34 9.99 9.30 4.26
N THR A 35 10.37 8.73 3.13
CA THR A 35 9.67 8.99 1.88
C THR A 35 8.28 8.38 1.86
N VAL A 36 8.04 7.41 2.75
CA VAL A 36 6.74 6.78 2.84
C VAL A 36 5.92 7.40 3.96
N HIS A 37 6.56 7.74 5.06
CA HIS A 37 5.82 8.21 6.22
C HIS A 37 6.60 9.29 6.95
N TRP A 38 6.01 10.46 7.06
CA TRP A 38 6.69 11.58 7.67
C TRP A 38 6.53 11.70 9.16
N GLY A 39 5.57 11.08 9.77
CA GLY A 39 5.25 11.26 11.16
C GLY A 39 6.40 10.87 12.08
N PRO A 40 6.28 11.19 13.37
CA PRO A 40 7.32 10.83 14.32
C PRO A 40 7.46 9.33 14.52
N ARG A 41 6.39 8.58 14.32
CA ARG A 41 6.50 7.14 14.46
C ARG A 41 6.85 6.56 13.11
N ARG A 42 8.00 5.97 12.99
CA ARG A 42 8.41 5.31 11.77
C ARG A 42 8.58 3.82 11.93
N VAL A 43 8.51 3.31 13.17
CA VAL A 43 8.59 1.87 13.41
C VAL A 43 7.21 1.40 13.84
N PHE A 44 6.69 0.42 13.13
CA PHE A 44 5.35 -0.07 13.37
C PHE A 44 5.39 -1.54 13.72
N ASP A 45 4.68 -1.90 14.78
CA ASP A 45 4.59 -3.29 15.22
C ASP A 45 3.52 -3.98 14.39
N LEU A 46 3.92 -4.83 13.49
CA LEU A 46 2.99 -5.48 12.58
C LEU A 46 2.07 -6.47 13.29
N ASP A 47 2.42 -6.84 14.53
CA ASP A 47 1.56 -7.75 15.28
C ASP A 47 0.39 -7.01 15.91
N ARG A 48 0.38 -5.68 15.85
CA ARG A 48 -0.74 -4.90 16.36
C ARG A 48 -1.56 -4.44 15.19
N LEU A 49 -2.83 -4.81 15.18
CA LEU A 49 -3.67 -4.61 14.02
C LEU A 49 -3.74 -3.16 13.58
N GLY A 50 -3.93 -2.24 14.52
CA GLY A 50 -4.02 -0.82 14.14
C GLY A 50 -2.75 -0.30 13.51
N LEU A 51 -1.59 -0.70 14.04
CA LEU A 51 -0.32 -0.27 13.48
C LEU A 51 -0.05 -0.95 12.15
N ARG A 52 -0.46 -2.20 12.00
CA ARG A 52 -0.33 -2.91 10.74
C ARG A 52 -1.10 -2.20 9.64
N ARG A 53 -2.35 -1.82 9.94
CA ARG A 53 -3.15 -1.10 8.95
C ARG A 53 -2.53 0.24 8.62
N ALA A 54 -2.05 0.97 9.62
CA ALA A 54 -1.47 2.29 9.38
C ALA A 54 -0.23 2.18 8.50
N ALA A 55 0.64 1.20 8.78
CA ALA A 55 1.84 1.02 8.00
C ALA A 55 1.50 0.65 6.56
N TYR A 56 0.59 -0.29 6.38
CA TYR A 56 0.25 -0.76 5.04
C TYR A 56 -0.44 0.33 4.23
N ARG A 57 -1.31 1.13 4.89
CA ARG A 57 -1.93 2.23 4.19
C ARG A 57 -0.89 3.22 3.69
N ALA A 58 0.09 3.55 4.51
CA ALA A 58 1.12 4.50 4.13
C ALA A 58 1.95 3.96 2.96
N ILE A 59 2.33 2.69 3.02
CA ILE A 59 3.14 2.11 1.96
C ILE A 59 2.38 2.07 0.64
N VAL A 60 1.12 1.68 0.69
CA VAL A 60 0.32 1.58 -0.52
C VAL A 60 0.12 2.95 -1.16
N ARG A 61 -0.12 3.97 -0.34
CA ARG A 61 -0.39 5.30 -0.88
C ARG A 61 0.86 6.05 -1.29
N GLU A 62 1.93 5.93 -0.52
CA GLU A 62 3.08 6.80 -0.68
C GLU A 62 4.34 6.10 -1.16
N GLY A 63 4.39 4.78 -1.11
CA GLY A 63 5.63 4.09 -1.46
C GLY A 63 5.84 3.98 -2.95
N THR A 64 7.11 3.87 -3.33
CA THR A 64 7.44 3.52 -4.71
C THR A 64 7.26 2.02 -4.89
N ALA A 65 7.34 1.54 -6.13
CA ALA A 65 7.26 0.11 -6.38
C ALA A 65 8.32 -0.63 -5.58
N ALA A 66 9.54 -0.08 -5.50
CA ALA A 66 10.61 -0.72 -4.76
C ALA A 66 10.30 -0.77 -3.26
N ASP A 67 9.74 0.31 -2.71
CA ASP A 67 9.37 0.32 -1.31
C ASP A 67 8.32 -0.73 -1.04
N GLN A 68 7.34 -0.82 -1.91
CA GLN A 68 6.23 -1.75 -1.74
C GLN A 68 6.71 -3.18 -1.77
N GLU A 69 7.61 -3.49 -2.70
CA GLU A 69 8.13 -4.85 -2.80
C GLU A 69 8.97 -5.21 -1.59
N ALA A 70 9.71 -4.27 -1.05
CA ALA A 70 10.58 -4.55 0.09
C ALA A 70 9.81 -4.61 1.40
N LEU A 71 8.72 -3.87 1.54
CA LEU A 71 8.07 -3.68 2.83
C LEU A 71 6.76 -4.44 2.99
N LEU A 72 6.06 -4.72 1.90
CA LEU A 72 4.77 -5.39 2.00
C LEU A 72 4.91 -6.89 1.96
N ASN A 73 4.05 -7.57 2.70
CA ASN A 73 3.96 -9.02 2.67
C ASN A 73 2.63 -9.38 2.01
N ALA A 74 2.66 -10.28 1.03
CA ALA A 74 1.48 -10.57 0.24
C ALA A 74 0.32 -11.09 1.12
N GLY A 75 0.62 -11.99 2.05
CA GLY A 75 -0.43 -12.53 2.90
C GLY A 75 -1.06 -11.48 3.79
N LEU A 76 -0.22 -10.63 4.40
CA LEU A 76 -0.76 -9.57 5.25
C LEU A 76 -1.53 -8.56 4.43
N LEU A 77 -1.05 -8.25 3.24
CA LEU A 77 -1.74 -7.27 2.41
C LEU A 77 -3.14 -7.75 2.08
N LYS A 78 -3.29 -9.02 1.75
CA LYS A 78 -4.62 -9.54 1.49
C LYS A 78 -5.50 -9.47 2.72
N GLN A 79 -4.93 -9.73 3.89
CA GLN A 79 -5.70 -9.70 5.12
C GLN A 79 -6.20 -8.31 5.46
N VAL A 80 -5.34 -7.30 5.31
CA VAL A 80 -5.72 -5.95 5.73
C VAL A 80 -6.42 -5.16 4.63
N TRP A 81 -6.34 -5.62 3.39
CA TRP A 81 -6.79 -4.82 2.25
C TRP A 81 -8.21 -4.29 2.41
N PRO A 82 -9.20 -5.13 2.79
CA PRO A 82 -10.56 -4.60 2.89
C PRO A 82 -10.72 -3.52 3.95
N GLU A 83 -9.79 -3.46 4.89
CA GLU A 83 -9.89 -2.52 6.00
C GLU A 83 -9.08 -1.26 5.80
N LEU A 84 -8.33 -1.17 4.70
CA LEU A 84 -7.53 0.01 4.46
C LEU A 84 -8.40 1.13 3.92
N VAL A 85 -8.24 2.32 4.49
CA VAL A 85 -8.96 3.48 4.01
C VAL A 85 -8.05 4.15 2.98
N LEU A 86 -8.39 3.99 1.73
CA LEU A 86 -7.57 4.47 0.63
C LEU A 86 -8.39 5.37 -0.29
N PRO A 87 -7.75 6.33 -0.95
CA PRO A 87 -8.43 7.07 -2.00
C PRO A 87 -8.95 6.11 -3.06
N GLU A 88 -10.08 6.43 -3.62
CA GLU A 88 -10.70 5.52 -4.57
C GLU A 88 -9.81 5.20 -5.76
N ARG A 89 -9.10 6.21 -6.28
CA ARG A 89 -8.22 5.98 -7.41
C ARG A 89 -7.10 5.02 -7.05
N CYS A 90 -6.56 5.14 -5.85
CA CYS A 90 -5.51 4.27 -5.40
C CYS A 90 -6.02 2.83 -5.28
N ARG A 91 -7.16 2.67 -4.64
CA ARG A 91 -7.74 1.34 -4.47
C ARG A 91 -8.07 0.69 -5.82
N THR A 92 -8.64 1.46 -6.73
CA THR A 92 -9.00 0.94 -8.04
C THR A 92 -7.76 0.49 -8.80
N LEU A 93 -6.70 1.29 -8.77
CA LEU A 93 -5.48 0.94 -9.46
C LEU A 93 -4.92 -0.38 -8.94
N TRP A 94 -4.85 -0.54 -7.63
CA TRP A 94 -4.29 -1.75 -7.05
C TRP A 94 -5.18 -2.96 -7.33
N GLU A 95 -6.50 -2.81 -7.25
CA GLU A 95 -7.38 -3.96 -7.47
C GLU A 95 -7.44 -4.34 -8.93
N THR A 96 -7.27 -3.39 -9.84
CA THR A 96 -7.22 -3.71 -11.25
C THR A 96 -5.92 -4.44 -11.58
N THR A 97 -4.82 -4.00 -10.97
CA THR A 97 -3.53 -4.62 -11.22
C THR A 97 -3.43 -5.98 -10.55
N PHE A 98 -3.99 -6.10 -9.35
CA PHE A 98 -3.92 -7.33 -8.57
C PHE A 98 -5.32 -7.77 -8.17
N PRO A 99 -6.01 -8.49 -9.03
CA PRO A 99 -7.38 -8.93 -8.72
C PRO A 99 -7.49 -9.73 -7.44
N GLU A 100 -6.39 -10.33 -6.97
CA GLU A 100 -6.41 -11.06 -5.71
C GLU A 100 -6.83 -10.19 -4.56
N LEU A 101 -6.57 -8.88 -4.64
CA LEU A 101 -6.93 -7.98 -3.56
C LEU A 101 -8.42 -7.72 -3.50
N ALA A 102 -9.07 -7.71 -4.65
CA ALA A 102 -10.51 -7.54 -4.68
C ALA A 102 -11.20 -8.74 -4.08
N GLY A 103 -10.52 -9.89 -4.11
CA GLY A 103 -11.04 -11.07 -3.48
C GLY A 103 -12.18 -11.67 -4.22
N PRO A 104 -12.53 -12.86 -3.82
CA PRO A 104 -13.69 -13.47 -4.40
C PRO A 104 -14.83 -12.84 -3.72
N ARG A 105 -15.67 -12.22 -4.38
CA ARG A 105 -16.66 -11.75 -3.79
C ARG A 105 -17.66 -12.59 -4.02
N GLN A 106 -18.28 -13.10 -3.32
CA GLN A 106 -19.24 -14.04 -3.57
C GLN A 106 -20.47 -13.51 -3.39
#